data_f0a882fe59f08a652d779ebbc67aaa5f
#
_entry.id   f0a882fe59f08a652d779ebbc67aaa5f
#
_cell.length_a   1.000
_cell.length_b   1.000
_cell.length_c   1.000
_cell.angle_alpha   90.00
_cell.angle_beta   90.00
_cell.angle_gamma   90.00
#
_symmetry.space_group_name_H-M   'P 1'
#
loop_
_entity.id
_entity.type
_entity.pdbx_description
1 polymer ?
#
loop_
_entity_poly.entity_id
_entity_poly.type
_entity_poly.pdbx_seq_one_letter_code
_entity_poly.pdbx_strand_id
1 'polypeptide(L)'
;MPTWMVVEDEPDIYEVLLAMFEIWGIEGVAFVDGGQAVAWIDDVDHGRVRGELPELALIDIRLPEVSGPEVGRRLRQSPVLKNMAVVLITAYRLTPDEERDAIETAHADHLMYKPLPGMPELRSILDEIIANPPHNKANGK
;
A
#
# COMPACT_ATOMS: atom_id res chain seq x y z
N MET A 1 9.33 -10.87 -12.10
CA MET A 1 7.95 -10.37 -12.06
C MET A 1 7.75 -9.59 -10.77
N PRO A 2 7.43 -8.30 -10.87
CA PRO A 2 7.26 -7.52 -9.63
C PRO A 2 6.06 -8.00 -8.82
N THR A 3 6.12 -7.74 -7.53
CA THR A 3 5.03 -8.08 -6.61
C THR A 3 4.57 -6.81 -5.91
N TRP A 4 3.27 -6.57 -5.88
CA TRP A 4 2.67 -5.44 -5.19
C TRP A 4 1.61 -5.94 -4.23
N MET A 5 1.41 -5.19 -3.14
CA MET A 5 0.46 -5.53 -2.09
C MET A 5 -0.78 -4.65 -2.20
N VAL A 6 -1.94 -5.21 -1.92
CA VAL A 6 -3.21 -4.48 -1.87
C VAL A 6 -3.91 -4.83 -0.57
N VAL A 7 -4.40 -3.81 0.14
CA VAL A 7 -5.29 -4.02 1.28
C VAL A 7 -6.53 -3.18 1.03
N GLU A 8 -7.64 -3.84 0.71
CA GLU A 8 -8.86 -3.19 0.27
C GLU A 8 -10.07 -4.07 0.60
N ASP A 9 -11.03 -3.51 1.32
CA ASP A 9 -12.19 -4.29 1.73
C ASP A 9 -13.40 -4.16 0.78
N GLU A 10 -13.40 -3.19 -0.14
CA GLU A 10 -14.45 -3.06 -1.12
C GLU A 10 -14.24 -4.04 -2.28
N PRO A 11 -15.15 -5.02 -2.48
CA PRO A 11 -14.90 -6.05 -3.50
C PRO A 11 -14.66 -5.50 -4.90
N ASP A 12 -15.41 -4.46 -5.29
CA ASP A 12 -15.27 -3.92 -6.64
C ASP A 12 -13.88 -3.33 -6.87
N ILE A 13 -13.38 -2.57 -5.90
CA ILE A 13 -12.06 -1.96 -6.02
C ILE A 13 -10.97 -3.03 -5.95
N TYR A 14 -11.12 -3.96 -5.02
CA TYR A 14 -10.18 -5.08 -4.85
C TYR A 14 -10.02 -5.83 -6.17
N GLU A 15 -11.14 -6.18 -6.80
CA GLU A 15 -11.10 -6.96 -8.04
C GLU A 15 -10.52 -6.18 -9.20
N VAL A 16 -10.85 -4.88 -9.29
CA VAL A 16 -10.31 -4.04 -10.36
C VAL A 16 -8.80 -3.91 -10.22
N LEU A 17 -8.30 -3.71 -9.01
CA LEU A 17 -6.85 -3.57 -8.80
C LEU A 17 -6.12 -4.86 -9.16
N LEU A 18 -6.65 -6.01 -8.75
CA LEU A 18 -6.01 -7.28 -9.09
C LEU A 18 -6.05 -7.55 -10.59
N ALA A 19 -7.13 -7.16 -11.27
CA ALA A 19 -7.21 -7.30 -12.71
C ALA A 19 -6.17 -6.43 -13.41
N MET A 20 -5.98 -5.20 -12.94
CA MET A 20 -4.95 -4.33 -13.48
C MET A 20 -3.56 -4.93 -13.29
N PHE A 21 -3.29 -5.48 -12.10
CA PHE A 21 -1.99 -6.10 -11.82
C PHE A 21 -1.75 -7.25 -12.81
N GLU A 22 -2.77 -8.06 -13.06
CA GLU A 22 -2.63 -9.16 -13.99
C GLU A 22 -2.25 -8.67 -15.38
N ILE A 23 -2.95 -7.62 -15.86
CA ILE A 23 -2.66 -7.04 -17.17
C ILE A 23 -1.23 -6.51 -17.23
N TRP A 24 -0.75 -5.94 -16.14
CA TRP A 24 0.59 -5.35 -16.06
C TRP A 24 1.68 -6.38 -15.81
N GLY A 25 1.33 -7.64 -15.58
CA GLY A 25 2.31 -8.67 -15.25
C GLY A 25 2.84 -8.56 -13.84
N ILE A 26 2.02 -8.08 -12.91
CA ILE A 26 2.42 -7.88 -11.52
C ILE A 26 1.73 -8.92 -10.65
N GLU A 27 2.49 -9.57 -9.78
CA GLU A 27 1.96 -10.51 -8.81
C GLU A 27 1.32 -9.75 -7.67
N GLY A 28 0.09 -10.10 -7.30
CA GLY A 28 -0.62 -9.42 -6.23
C GLY A 28 -0.60 -10.20 -4.94
N VAL A 29 -0.24 -9.52 -3.85
CA VAL A 29 -0.43 -10.03 -2.49
C VAL A 29 -1.56 -9.21 -1.90
N ALA A 30 -2.73 -9.82 -1.70
CA ALA A 30 -3.95 -9.05 -1.48
C ALA A 30 -4.69 -9.50 -0.23
N PHE A 31 -5.22 -8.52 0.51
CA PHE A 31 -5.94 -8.76 1.76
C PHE A 31 -7.19 -7.91 1.78
N VAL A 32 -8.23 -8.39 2.47
CA VAL A 32 -9.52 -7.70 2.54
C VAL A 32 -9.72 -6.95 3.85
N ASP A 33 -8.80 -7.07 4.80
CA ASP A 33 -8.84 -6.26 6.02
C ASP A 33 -7.44 -6.06 6.56
N GLY A 34 -7.33 -5.11 7.51
CA GLY A 34 -6.02 -4.75 8.05
C GLY A 34 -5.44 -5.82 8.95
N GLY A 35 -6.30 -6.61 9.59
CA GLY A 35 -5.81 -7.69 10.45
C GLY A 35 -5.09 -8.76 9.67
N GLN A 36 -5.64 -9.14 8.50
CA GLN A 36 -4.98 -10.10 7.64
C GLN A 36 -3.63 -9.58 7.15
N ALA A 37 -3.58 -8.30 6.81
CA ALA A 37 -2.34 -7.69 6.34
C ALA A 37 -1.27 -7.71 7.43
N VAL A 38 -1.63 -7.35 8.66
CA VAL A 38 -0.68 -7.35 9.77
C VAL A 38 -0.19 -8.76 10.06
N ALA A 39 -1.09 -9.75 10.02
CA ALA A 39 -0.70 -11.14 10.24
C ALA A 39 0.32 -11.60 9.19
N TRP A 40 0.11 -11.18 7.94
CA TRP A 40 1.05 -11.51 6.88
C TRP A 40 2.42 -10.85 7.11
N ILE A 41 2.41 -9.58 7.57
CA ILE A 41 3.67 -8.90 7.88
C ILE A 41 4.43 -9.64 8.97
N ASP A 42 3.70 -10.10 10.00
CA ASP A 42 4.30 -10.90 11.06
C ASP A 42 4.94 -12.16 10.48
N ASP A 43 4.25 -12.82 9.55
CA ASP A 43 4.79 -14.02 8.92
C ASP A 43 6.06 -13.74 8.13
N VAL A 44 6.11 -12.59 7.43
CA VAL A 44 7.31 -12.18 6.71
C VAL A 44 8.46 -11.98 7.69
N ASP A 45 8.21 -11.29 8.78
CA ASP A 45 9.24 -10.99 9.76
C ASP A 45 9.78 -12.25 10.44
N HIS A 46 8.96 -13.31 10.50
CA HIS A 46 9.37 -14.60 11.08
C HIS A 46 9.91 -15.57 10.02
N GLY A 47 10.10 -15.12 8.80
CA GLY A 47 10.68 -15.95 7.75
C GLY A 47 9.75 -17.03 7.21
N ARG A 48 8.43 -16.85 7.36
CA ARG A 48 7.46 -17.86 6.95
C ARG A 48 6.93 -17.67 5.53
N VAL A 49 7.25 -16.56 4.90
CA VAL A 49 6.76 -16.24 3.56
C VAL A 49 7.85 -16.55 2.54
N ARG A 50 7.47 -17.22 1.48
CA ARG A 50 8.38 -17.57 0.39
C ARG A 50 8.07 -16.75 -0.84
N GLY A 51 9.05 -16.61 -1.73
CA GLY A 51 8.87 -15.88 -2.98
C GLY A 51 9.26 -14.42 -2.83
N GLU A 52 8.98 -13.68 -3.88
CA GLU A 52 9.33 -12.26 -3.90
C GLU A 52 8.44 -11.46 -2.97
N LEU A 53 9.03 -10.47 -2.33
CA LEU A 53 8.29 -9.57 -1.46
C LEU A 53 7.84 -8.34 -2.26
N PRO A 54 6.74 -7.72 -1.85
CA PRO A 54 6.24 -6.56 -2.61
C PRO A 54 7.15 -5.35 -2.50
N GLU A 55 7.17 -4.56 -3.55
CA GLU A 55 7.92 -3.31 -3.57
C GLU A 55 7.01 -2.11 -3.36
N LEU A 56 5.68 -2.32 -3.36
CA LEU A 56 4.70 -1.26 -3.20
C LEU A 56 3.44 -1.82 -2.56
N ALA A 57 2.78 -1.02 -1.73
CA ALA A 57 1.49 -1.35 -1.15
C ALA A 57 0.47 -0.26 -1.45
N LEU A 58 -0.71 -0.67 -1.91
CA LEU A 58 -1.88 0.20 -2.01
C LEU A 58 -2.81 -0.18 -0.86
N ILE A 59 -3.07 0.77 0.03
CA ILE A 59 -3.77 0.49 1.29
C ILE A 59 -4.92 1.46 1.47
N ASP A 60 -6.16 0.94 1.54
CA ASP A 60 -7.31 1.77 1.87
C ASP A 60 -7.17 2.27 3.30
N ILE A 61 -7.51 3.54 3.52
CA ILE A 61 -7.41 4.14 4.85
C ILE A 61 -8.42 3.51 5.81
N ARG A 62 -9.65 3.26 5.35
CA ARG A 62 -10.71 2.73 6.22
C ARG A 62 -10.88 1.24 5.99
N LEU A 63 -10.24 0.47 6.86
CA LEU A 63 -10.27 -1.00 6.78
C LEU A 63 -10.83 -1.58 8.07
N PRO A 64 -11.48 -2.76 7.99
CA PRO A 64 -11.84 -3.50 9.20
C PRO A 64 -10.60 -3.97 9.93
N GLU A 65 -10.73 -4.17 11.22
CA GLU A 65 -9.76 -4.74 12.15
C GLU A 65 -8.61 -3.79 12.46
N VAL A 66 -7.81 -3.44 11.47
CA VAL A 66 -6.68 -2.51 11.62
C VAL A 66 -6.79 -1.49 10.50
N SER A 67 -6.73 -0.21 10.83
CA SER A 67 -6.87 0.85 9.83
C SER A 67 -5.69 0.86 8.87
N GLY A 68 -5.90 1.48 7.69
CA GLY A 68 -4.86 1.58 6.70
C GLY A 68 -3.58 2.24 7.19
N PRO A 69 -3.68 3.41 7.86
CA PRO A 69 -2.47 4.04 8.40
C PRO A 69 -1.72 3.15 9.40
N GLU A 70 -2.44 2.35 10.20
CA GLU A 70 -1.79 1.44 11.13
C GLU A 70 -1.12 0.28 10.40
N VAL A 71 -1.72 -0.21 9.31
CA VAL A 71 -1.04 -1.20 8.48
C VAL A 71 0.27 -0.63 7.93
N GLY A 72 0.21 0.62 7.46
CA GLY A 72 1.42 1.30 6.98
C GLY A 72 2.46 1.43 8.06
N ARG A 73 2.05 1.81 9.28
CA ARG A 73 2.98 1.89 10.41
C ARG A 73 3.64 0.52 10.65
N ARG A 74 2.85 -0.54 10.62
CA ARG A 74 3.40 -1.88 10.84
C ARG A 74 4.40 -2.25 9.75
N LEU A 75 4.13 -1.88 8.49
CA LEU A 75 5.10 -2.10 7.41
C LEU A 75 6.42 -1.39 7.70
N ARG A 76 6.35 -0.14 8.16
CA ARG A 76 7.57 0.62 8.46
C ARG A 76 8.35 0.05 9.64
N GLN A 77 7.68 -0.67 10.53
CA GLN A 77 8.34 -1.31 11.67
C GLN A 77 8.97 -2.64 11.29
N SER A 78 8.65 -3.19 10.13
CA SER A 78 9.20 -4.47 9.68
C SER A 78 10.63 -4.26 9.18
N PRO A 79 11.61 -4.97 9.75
CA PRO A 79 12.98 -4.84 9.22
C PRO A 79 13.10 -5.32 7.79
N VAL A 80 12.18 -6.18 7.34
CA VAL A 80 12.22 -6.74 5.99
C VAL A 80 11.51 -5.85 4.99
N LEU A 81 10.36 -5.25 5.39
CA LEU A 81 9.46 -4.55 4.46
C LEU A 81 9.51 -3.04 4.57
N LYS A 82 10.28 -2.49 5.48
CA LYS A 82 10.18 -1.06 5.81
C LYS A 82 10.50 -0.11 4.67
N ASN A 83 11.19 -0.58 3.64
CA ASN A 83 11.61 0.29 2.54
C ASN A 83 10.67 0.28 1.35
N MET A 84 9.57 -0.48 1.41
CA MET A 84 8.64 -0.51 0.28
C MET A 84 7.89 0.81 0.15
N ALA A 85 7.40 1.09 -1.04
CA ALA A 85 6.57 2.27 -1.27
C ALA A 85 5.19 2.03 -0.68
N VAL A 86 4.63 3.02 0.01
CA VAL A 86 3.31 2.91 0.64
C VAL A 86 2.42 4.02 0.09
N VAL A 87 1.29 3.62 -0.52
CA VAL A 87 0.32 4.54 -1.08
C VAL A 87 -1.03 4.28 -0.39
N LEU A 88 -1.55 5.33 0.25
CA LEU A 88 -2.87 5.25 0.88
C LEU A 88 -3.93 5.65 -0.13
N ILE A 89 -5.09 4.98 -0.09
CA ILE A 89 -6.22 5.32 -0.95
C ILE A 89 -7.46 5.45 -0.08
N THR A 90 -8.39 6.32 -0.51
CA THR A 90 -9.62 6.52 0.25
C THR A 90 -10.71 7.10 -0.63
N ALA A 91 -11.96 6.72 -0.34
CA ALA A 91 -13.14 7.33 -0.96
C ALA A 91 -13.66 8.52 -0.14
N TYR A 92 -13.14 8.72 1.05
CA TYR A 92 -13.64 9.77 1.96
C TYR A 92 -12.86 11.05 1.77
N ARG A 93 -13.58 12.17 1.80
CA ARG A 93 -12.96 13.48 1.70
C ARG A 93 -12.36 13.83 3.06
N LEU A 94 -11.05 13.88 3.12
CA LEU A 94 -10.34 14.17 4.37
C LEU A 94 -10.05 15.66 4.51
N THR A 95 -10.04 16.15 5.75
CA THR A 95 -9.52 17.49 6.01
C THR A 95 -8.00 17.47 5.86
N PRO A 96 -7.36 18.66 5.71
CA PRO A 96 -5.90 18.70 5.67
C PRO A 96 -5.23 18.06 6.87
N ASP A 97 -5.82 18.21 8.06
CA ASP A 97 -5.26 17.59 9.26
C ASP A 97 -5.40 16.06 9.22
N GLU A 98 -6.54 15.57 8.74
CA GLU A 98 -6.74 14.12 8.61
C GLU A 98 -5.78 13.52 7.59
N GLU A 99 -5.56 14.21 6.47
CA GLU A 99 -4.57 13.75 5.48
C GLU A 99 -3.18 13.67 6.08
N ARG A 100 -2.78 14.73 6.78
CA ARG A 100 -1.47 14.78 7.38
C ARG A 100 -1.28 13.66 8.41
N ASP A 101 -2.30 13.45 9.25
CA ASP A 101 -2.23 12.41 10.27
C ASP A 101 -2.10 11.03 9.64
N ALA A 102 -2.85 10.75 8.58
CA ALA A 102 -2.79 9.45 7.92
C ALA A 102 -1.42 9.22 7.30
N ILE A 103 -0.92 10.24 6.59
CA ILE A 103 0.38 10.14 5.94
C ILE A 103 1.50 9.97 6.97
N GLU A 104 1.45 10.72 8.06
CA GLU A 104 2.48 10.65 9.09
C GLU A 104 2.45 9.31 9.81
N THR A 105 1.26 8.83 10.15
CA THR A 105 1.14 7.55 10.84
C THR A 105 1.74 6.41 10.02
N ALA A 106 1.45 6.39 8.73
CA ALA A 106 1.90 5.33 7.85
C ALA A 106 3.30 5.57 7.29
N HIS A 107 3.84 6.77 7.44
CA HIS A 107 5.02 7.21 6.68
C HIS A 107 4.79 6.92 5.20
N ALA A 108 3.61 7.35 4.71
CA ALA A 108 3.18 7.06 3.35
C ALA A 108 3.90 7.94 2.35
N ASP A 109 4.10 7.39 1.17
CA ASP A 109 4.74 8.13 0.06
C ASP A 109 3.72 8.93 -0.73
N HIS A 110 2.45 8.54 -0.69
CA HIS A 110 1.43 9.22 -1.49
C HIS A 110 0.06 8.86 -0.94
N LEU A 111 -0.93 9.71 -1.21
CA LEU A 111 -2.32 9.48 -0.86
C LEU A 111 -3.18 9.83 -2.06
N MET A 112 -4.06 8.95 -2.46
CA MET A 112 -4.96 9.18 -3.60
C MET A 112 -6.40 9.01 -3.19
N TYR A 113 -7.27 9.79 -3.83
CA TYR A 113 -8.71 9.68 -3.63
C TYR A 113 -9.32 8.81 -4.73
N LYS A 114 -10.32 8.01 -4.35
CA LYS A 114 -11.10 7.27 -5.32
C LYS A 114 -12.13 8.19 -5.97
N PRO A 115 -12.46 8.04 -7.25
CA PRO A 115 -11.99 6.97 -8.14
C PRO A 115 -10.55 7.16 -8.55
N LEU A 116 -9.82 6.06 -8.67
CA LEU A 116 -8.41 6.09 -9.05
C LEU A 116 -8.27 6.45 -10.52
N PRO A 117 -7.09 6.97 -10.92
CA PRO A 117 -6.85 7.24 -12.35
C PRO A 117 -6.95 5.98 -13.19
N GLY A 118 -7.15 6.15 -14.49
CA GLY A 118 -7.15 5.02 -15.42
C GLY A 118 -5.80 4.31 -15.47
N MET A 119 -5.79 3.15 -16.13
CA MET A 119 -4.64 2.26 -16.06
C MET A 119 -3.31 2.88 -16.43
N PRO A 120 -3.18 3.58 -17.59
CA PRO A 120 -1.85 4.09 -17.94
C PRO A 120 -1.36 5.14 -16.97
N GLU A 121 -2.24 6.04 -16.55
CA GLU A 121 -1.87 7.10 -15.63
C GLU A 121 -1.52 6.55 -14.25
N LEU A 122 -2.34 5.62 -13.75
CA LEU A 122 -2.10 5.01 -12.45
C LEU A 122 -0.76 4.29 -12.44
N ARG A 123 -0.47 3.50 -13.48
CA ARG A 123 0.80 2.79 -13.57
C ARG A 123 1.98 3.75 -13.56
N SER A 124 1.85 4.86 -14.28
CA SER A 124 2.91 5.85 -14.34
C SER A 124 3.17 6.48 -12.99
N ILE A 125 2.09 6.83 -12.25
CA ILE A 125 2.23 7.41 -10.91
C ILE A 125 2.93 6.42 -9.97
N LEU A 126 2.50 5.16 -9.98
CA LEU A 126 3.04 4.17 -9.06
C LEU A 126 4.49 3.82 -9.39
N ASP A 127 4.82 3.73 -10.68
CA ASP A 127 6.21 3.47 -11.08
C ASP A 127 7.13 4.60 -10.63
N GLU A 128 6.67 5.85 -10.71
CA GLU A 128 7.47 6.98 -10.27
C GLU A 128 7.70 6.94 -8.77
N ILE A 129 6.66 6.57 -8.00
CA ILE A 129 6.79 6.47 -6.54
C ILE A 129 7.80 5.38 -6.17
N ILE A 130 7.76 4.25 -6.87
CA ILE A 130 8.71 3.16 -6.62
C ILE A 130 10.13 3.61 -6.93
N ALA A 131 10.30 4.33 -8.05
CA ALA A 131 11.63 4.76 -8.48
C ALA A 131 12.23 5.81 -7.55
N ASN A 132 11.39 6.71 -7.02
CA ASN A 132 11.84 7.83 -6.19
C ASN A 132 10.93 7.98 -4.97
N PRO A 133 10.98 7.04 -4.01
CA PRO A 133 10.04 7.07 -2.90
C PRO A 133 10.26 8.31 -2.02
N PRO A 134 9.21 9.11 -1.80
CA PRO A 134 9.34 10.29 -0.93
C PRO A 134 9.83 9.98 0.47
N HIS A 135 9.52 8.79 1.02
CA HIS A 135 9.99 8.45 2.37
C HIS A 135 11.52 8.40 2.45
N ASN A 136 12.20 8.04 1.37
CA ASN A 136 13.65 8.05 1.35
C ASN A 136 14.21 9.47 1.41
N LYS A 137 13.53 10.41 0.74
CA LYS A 137 13.93 11.82 0.77
C LYS A 137 13.70 12.41 2.15
N ALA A 138 12.58 12.06 2.78
CA ALA A 138 12.27 12.56 4.12
C ALA A 138 13.28 12.09 5.14
N ASN A 139 13.85 10.91 4.94
CA ASN A 139 14.83 10.36 5.86
C ASN A 139 16.24 10.77 5.56
N GLY A 140 16.38 11.62 4.53
CA GLY A 140 17.53 11.89 4.40
C GLY A 140 18.32 12.47 3.67
N LYS A 141 17.65 12.74 3.18
CA LYS A 141 18.57 13.15 2.49
C LYS A 141 18.67 13.08 1.28
#